data_6318ebbbd27102bf74b09cc830dba42f
#
_entry.id   6318ebbbd27102bf74b09cc830dba42f
#
_cell.length_a   1.000
_cell.length_b   1.000
_cell.length_c   1.000
_cell.angle_alpha   90.00
_cell.angle_beta   90.00
_cell.angle_gamma   90.00
#
_symmetry.space_group_name_H-M   'P 1'
#
loop_
_entity.id
_entity.type
_entity.pdbx_description
1 polymer ?
#
loop_
_entity_poly.entity_id
_entity_poly.type
_entity_poly.pdbx_seq_one_letter_code
_entity_poly.pdbx_strand_id
1 'polypeptide(L)'
;MQEHAEAAMIEHLASTLQPAFDREKSGRANAPFSNSITSQERDKIIDRSVRQSGRYFTMRAAGVPEEEIIASFDKPTEMQVFAYERSGDSYITTLRDTVMTPRDSIIYAKTFLRSGFMAMDSETGEVRAYVGGPDFLTFKYDMVTQGRRQVGSTIKPYLYSMAMNEGFTPCDQLLHVQPALRNPDGSIWTPRNAGSSMIGEMVSIGWGLKHSDNWVTAWLMGQLSSDGYSNSFVNYLHSMGVTSTIEPTLALCLGSCDISVEEMVGAFTTFSQKGMRQEPLYVTKIVDKYGNVVANFTSKVHEVLPEDAAYKTLYMMREVMNGGTGSRMRFRYGIDADMGGKTGTTQNHSDGWFMCFTPKLSTCLLYTSPSPRDS
;
A
#
# COMPACT_ATOMS: atom_id res chain seq x y z
N MET A 1 13.42 0.52 -16.53
CA MET A 1 12.20 0.25 -15.70
C MET A 1 12.14 1.21 -14.53
N GLN A 2 13.23 1.42 -13.77
CA GLN A 2 13.31 2.38 -12.66
C GLN A 2 12.86 3.78 -13.08
N GLU A 3 13.49 4.36 -14.09
CA GLU A 3 13.16 5.70 -14.59
C GLU A 3 11.69 5.85 -15.02
N HIS A 4 11.12 4.82 -15.64
CA HIS A 4 9.70 4.83 -16.02
C HIS A 4 8.77 4.77 -14.80
N ALA A 5 9.15 4.04 -13.76
CA ALA A 5 8.36 3.95 -12.53
C ALA A 5 8.36 5.30 -11.80
N GLU A 6 9.53 5.94 -11.68
CA GLU A 6 9.66 7.28 -11.08
C GLU A 6 8.88 8.32 -11.86
N ALA A 7 9.07 8.38 -13.18
CA ALA A 7 8.37 9.34 -14.05
C ALA A 7 6.85 9.16 -14.00
N ALA A 8 6.35 7.93 -14.11
CA ALA A 8 4.91 7.65 -14.06
C ALA A 8 4.29 7.99 -12.70
N MET A 9 5.02 7.73 -11.60
CA MET A 9 4.57 8.06 -10.26
C MET A 9 4.50 9.57 -10.04
N ILE A 10 5.55 10.32 -10.43
CA ILE A 10 5.60 11.78 -10.33
C ILE A 10 4.49 12.41 -11.19
N GLU A 11 4.34 11.94 -12.44
CA GLU A 11 3.30 12.42 -13.35
C GLU A 11 1.91 12.26 -12.74
N HIS A 12 1.58 11.09 -12.20
CA HIS A 12 0.26 10.83 -11.66
C HIS A 12 0.01 11.56 -10.34
N LEU A 13 1.02 11.67 -9.48
CA LEU A 13 0.94 12.48 -8.25
C LEU A 13 0.70 13.94 -8.61
N ALA A 14 1.54 14.54 -9.44
CA ALA A 14 1.52 15.97 -9.75
C ALA A 14 0.29 16.39 -10.55
N SER A 15 -0.09 15.61 -11.59
CA SER A 15 -1.18 15.99 -12.50
C SER A 15 -2.58 15.64 -11.98
N THR A 16 -2.69 14.63 -11.13
CA THR A 16 -4.00 14.04 -10.79
C THR A 16 -4.29 14.01 -9.30
N LEU A 17 -3.44 13.33 -8.51
CA LEU A 17 -3.78 13.03 -7.12
C LEU A 17 -3.55 14.22 -6.19
N GLN A 18 -2.43 14.91 -6.29
CA GLN A 18 -2.12 16.07 -5.46
C GLN A 18 -3.14 17.20 -5.66
N PRO A 19 -3.48 17.61 -6.92
CA PRO A 19 -4.52 18.61 -7.13
C PRO A 19 -5.90 18.20 -6.61
N ALA A 20 -6.24 16.90 -6.62
CA ALA A 20 -7.50 16.41 -6.07
C ALA A 20 -7.49 16.49 -4.53
N PHE A 21 -6.37 16.09 -3.91
CA PHE A 21 -6.19 16.17 -2.46
C PHE A 21 -6.22 17.63 -1.98
N ASP A 22 -5.52 18.54 -2.66
CA ASP A 22 -5.47 19.95 -2.30
C ASP A 22 -6.87 20.58 -2.37
N ARG A 23 -7.66 20.28 -3.42
CA ARG A 23 -9.06 20.73 -3.50
C ARG A 23 -9.91 20.17 -2.37
N GLU A 24 -9.73 18.89 -2.03
CA GLU A 24 -10.47 18.27 -0.92
C GLU A 24 -10.13 18.92 0.43
N LYS A 25 -8.87 19.26 0.65
CA LYS A 25 -8.40 19.88 1.92
C LYS A 25 -8.58 21.38 1.98
N SER A 26 -8.82 22.04 0.87
CA SER A 26 -8.98 23.49 0.80
C SER A 26 -10.09 24.00 1.74
N GLY A 27 -9.78 25.03 2.53
CA GLY A 27 -10.72 25.63 3.48
C GLY A 27 -11.03 24.81 4.74
N ARG A 28 -10.43 23.64 4.92
CA ARG A 28 -10.64 22.83 6.14
C ARG A 28 -9.71 23.26 7.26
N ALA A 29 -10.25 23.43 8.47
CA ALA A 29 -9.52 23.97 9.62
C ALA A 29 -8.30 23.14 10.05
N ASN A 30 -8.34 21.82 9.85
CA ASN A 30 -7.27 20.90 10.22
C ASN A 30 -6.38 20.47 9.04
N ALA A 31 -6.55 21.10 7.85
CA ALA A 31 -5.70 20.75 6.70
C ALA A 31 -4.19 20.84 7.05
N PRO A 32 -3.38 19.91 6.53
CA PRO A 32 -3.70 18.80 5.62
C PRO A 32 -4.22 17.53 6.31
N PHE A 33 -4.35 17.54 7.62
CA PHE A 33 -4.74 16.38 8.43
C PHE A 33 -6.23 16.02 8.27
N SER A 34 -6.62 14.91 8.88
CA SER A 34 -8.02 14.48 8.93
C SER A 34 -8.90 15.47 9.71
N ASN A 35 -10.14 15.63 9.26
CA ASN A 35 -11.12 16.41 10.00
C ASN A 35 -11.56 15.75 11.33
N SER A 36 -11.25 14.47 11.53
CA SER A 36 -11.57 13.73 12.74
C SER A 36 -10.65 14.05 13.91
N ILE A 37 -9.50 14.71 13.67
CA ILE A 37 -8.61 15.12 14.75
C ILE A 37 -9.00 16.48 15.32
N THR A 38 -8.75 16.67 16.61
CA THR A 38 -8.90 17.96 17.28
C THR A 38 -7.76 18.91 16.94
N SER A 39 -7.96 20.22 17.15
CA SER A 39 -6.87 21.20 17.01
C SER A 39 -5.70 20.90 17.93
N GLN A 40 -5.97 20.40 19.15
CA GLN A 40 -4.91 20.02 20.10
C GLN A 40 -4.07 18.84 19.59
N GLU A 41 -4.70 17.86 18.98
CA GLU A 41 -3.98 16.72 18.37
C GLU A 41 -3.13 17.17 17.18
N ARG A 42 -3.69 18.06 16.33
CA ARG A 42 -2.95 18.68 15.24
C ARG A 42 -1.70 19.40 15.75
N ASP A 43 -1.86 20.24 16.76
CA ASP A 43 -0.76 21.03 17.31
C ASP A 43 0.33 20.13 17.94
N LYS A 44 -0.06 19.05 18.63
CA LYS A 44 0.87 18.03 19.12
C LYS A 44 1.67 17.33 18.00
N ILE A 45 1.02 17.06 16.86
CA ILE A 45 1.70 16.47 15.70
C ILE A 45 2.74 17.45 15.13
N ILE A 46 2.37 18.73 14.98
CA ILE A 46 3.27 19.77 14.50
C ILE A 46 4.44 19.97 15.46
N ASP A 47 4.21 20.10 16.77
CA ASP A 47 5.25 20.27 17.77
C ASP A 47 6.22 19.09 17.84
N ARG A 48 5.70 17.86 17.68
CA ARG A 48 6.57 16.68 17.54
C ARG A 48 7.47 16.80 16.32
N SER A 49 6.93 17.18 15.18
CA SER A 49 7.70 17.35 13.94
C SER A 49 8.73 18.49 14.02
N VAL A 50 8.41 19.58 14.75
CA VAL A 50 9.37 20.65 15.08
C VAL A 50 10.56 20.08 15.85
N ARG A 51 10.31 19.31 16.92
CA ARG A 51 11.35 18.72 17.77
C ARG A 51 12.17 17.63 17.07
N GLN A 52 11.63 17.02 16.02
CA GLN A 52 12.31 16.00 15.19
C GLN A 52 13.02 16.59 13.97
N SER A 53 12.90 17.91 13.73
CA SER A 53 13.53 18.55 12.57
C SER A 53 15.04 18.72 12.74
N GLY A 54 15.77 18.70 11.63
CA GLY A 54 17.22 18.95 11.60
C GLY A 54 17.58 20.32 12.19
N ARG A 55 16.75 21.36 11.94
CA ARG A 55 16.92 22.69 12.52
C ARG A 55 16.92 22.64 14.05
N TYR A 56 15.97 21.94 14.65
CA TYR A 56 15.89 21.79 16.11
C TYR A 56 17.14 21.11 16.67
N PHE A 57 17.56 20.00 16.08
CA PHE A 57 18.75 19.27 16.52
C PHE A 57 20.04 20.11 16.37
N THR A 58 20.20 20.85 15.27
CA THR A 58 21.37 21.70 15.05
C THR A 58 21.44 22.82 16.08
N MET A 59 20.35 23.52 16.35
CA MET A 59 20.31 24.62 17.33
C MET A 59 20.52 24.09 18.75
N ARG A 60 19.93 22.95 19.09
CA ARG A 60 20.12 22.29 20.39
C ARG A 60 21.57 21.86 20.60
N ALA A 61 22.21 21.31 19.58
CA ALA A 61 23.63 20.94 19.63
C ALA A 61 24.55 22.16 19.77
N ALA A 62 24.13 23.33 19.28
CA ALA A 62 24.83 24.61 19.48
C ALA A 62 24.56 25.24 20.86
N GLY A 63 23.82 24.59 21.74
CA GLY A 63 23.55 25.07 23.11
C GLY A 63 22.48 26.16 23.21
N VAL A 64 21.66 26.38 22.13
CA VAL A 64 20.57 27.36 22.16
C VAL A 64 19.47 26.90 23.12
N PRO A 65 18.96 27.79 24.01
CA PRO A 65 17.84 27.46 24.89
C PRO A 65 16.57 26.99 24.11
N GLU A 66 15.84 26.05 24.66
CA GLU A 66 14.69 25.45 23.98
C GLU A 66 13.62 26.50 23.60
N GLU A 67 13.38 27.46 24.47
CA GLU A 67 12.41 28.55 24.21
C GLU A 67 12.80 29.37 22.98
N GLU A 68 14.08 29.68 22.81
CA GLU A 68 14.61 30.40 21.66
C GLU A 68 14.54 29.54 20.40
N ILE A 69 14.84 28.24 20.50
CA ILE A 69 14.69 27.30 19.40
C ILE A 69 13.25 27.31 18.90
N ILE A 70 12.28 27.09 19.80
CA ILE A 70 10.85 27.05 19.42
C ILE A 70 10.40 28.38 18.83
N ALA A 71 10.78 29.53 19.44
CA ALA A 71 10.45 30.85 18.94
C ALA A 71 11.04 31.12 17.52
N SER A 72 12.17 30.47 17.19
CA SER A 72 12.77 30.59 15.85
C SER A 72 11.94 29.95 14.74
N PHE A 73 11.04 29.00 15.08
CA PHE A 73 10.17 28.35 14.13
C PHE A 73 9.00 29.22 13.66
N ASP A 74 8.72 30.31 14.37
CA ASP A 74 7.64 31.25 14.04
C ASP A 74 8.17 32.52 13.32
N LYS A 75 9.49 32.57 13.01
CA LYS A 75 10.11 33.69 12.30
C LYS A 75 10.24 33.36 10.79
N PRO A 76 9.74 34.25 9.89
CA PRO A 76 9.94 34.09 8.46
C PRO A 76 11.44 33.93 8.11
N THR A 77 11.74 32.95 7.28
CA THR A 77 13.11 32.59 6.88
C THR A 77 13.11 32.22 5.40
N GLU A 78 14.12 32.69 4.67
CA GLU A 78 14.36 32.23 3.30
C GLU A 78 14.71 30.74 3.31
N MET A 79 14.05 29.98 2.46
CA MET A 79 14.25 28.54 2.37
C MET A 79 13.82 27.98 1.02
N GLN A 80 14.26 26.77 0.75
CA GLN A 80 13.81 25.98 -0.39
C GLN A 80 12.77 24.97 0.07
N VAL A 81 11.68 24.84 -0.68
CA VAL A 81 10.61 23.87 -0.41
C VAL A 81 10.35 23.03 -1.65
N PHE A 82 9.96 21.78 -1.41
CA PHE A 82 9.60 20.84 -2.47
C PHE A 82 8.40 21.35 -3.28
N ALA A 83 8.46 21.12 -4.59
CA ALA A 83 7.34 21.38 -5.49
C ALA A 83 7.33 20.41 -6.67
N TYR A 84 6.15 20.19 -7.23
CA TYR A 84 6.02 19.62 -8.58
C TYR A 84 6.03 20.77 -9.59
N GLU A 85 6.83 20.64 -10.64
CA GLU A 85 6.92 21.63 -11.71
C GLU A 85 6.68 20.96 -13.06
N ARG A 86 5.95 21.64 -13.94
CA ARG A 86 5.74 21.18 -15.31
C ARG A 86 6.98 21.47 -16.15
N SER A 87 7.52 20.43 -16.78
CA SER A 87 8.66 20.51 -17.69
C SER A 87 8.27 19.92 -19.04
N GLY A 88 7.91 20.77 -20.00
CA GLY A 88 7.34 20.32 -21.28
C GLY A 88 6.00 19.62 -21.09
N ASP A 89 5.93 18.37 -21.51
CA ASP A 89 4.72 17.53 -21.41
C ASP A 89 4.69 16.65 -20.15
N SER A 90 5.71 16.71 -19.28
CA SER A 90 5.83 15.91 -18.06
C SER A 90 5.96 16.77 -16.81
N TYR A 91 5.93 16.13 -15.65
CA TYR A 91 6.22 16.77 -14.36
C TYR A 91 7.55 16.30 -13.80
N ILE A 92 8.23 17.18 -13.08
CA ILE A 92 9.45 16.91 -12.33
C ILE A 92 9.29 17.35 -10.88
N THR A 93 10.13 16.84 -10.01
CA THR A 93 10.31 17.34 -8.65
C THR A 93 11.38 18.43 -8.64
N THR A 94 11.16 19.50 -7.88
CA THR A 94 12.09 20.62 -7.77
C THR A 94 12.07 21.22 -6.38
N LEU A 95 13.04 22.08 -6.09
CA LEU A 95 13.05 22.96 -4.92
C LEU A 95 12.78 24.38 -5.36
N ARG A 96 11.78 25.01 -4.75
CA ARG A 96 11.39 26.41 -5.03
C ARG A 96 11.79 27.31 -3.88
N ASP A 97 12.46 28.41 -4.19
CA ASP A 97 12.79 29.45 -3.22
C ASP A 97 11.53 30.14 -2.70
N THR A 98 11.45 30.33 -1.40
CA THR A 98 10.32 30.98 -0.74
C THR A 98 10.72 31.57 0.60
N VAL A 99 9.87 32.45 1.14
CA VAL A 99 9.97 32.98 2.50
C VAL A 99 8.76 32.52 3.27
N MET A 100 8.98 31.68 4.29
CA MET A 100 7.93 31.23 5.20
C MET A 100 8.51 30.90 6.58
N THR A 101 7.66 30.69 7.57
CA THR A 101 8.16 30.23 8.86
C THR A 101 8.60 28.75 8.77
N PRO A 102 9.62 28.32 9.51
CA PRO A 102 9.99 26.89 9.58
C PRO A 102 8.84 25.99 10.04
N ARG A 103 7.92 26.50 10.85
CA ARG A 103 6.69 25.79 11.25
C ARG A 103 5.76 25.58 10.05
N ASP A 104 5.54 26.61 9.24
CA ASP A 104 4.72 26.51 8.03
C ASP A 104 5.35 25.58 6.99
N SER A 105 6.69 25.54 6.89
CA SER A 105 7.37 24.60 5.99
C SER A 105 7.15 23.14 6.39
N ILE A 106 7.08 22.84 7.69
CA ILE A 106 6.74 21.52 8.18
C ILE A 106 5.29 21.15 7.80
N ILE A 107 4.34 22.08 7.99
CA ILE A 107 2.94 21.89 7.60
C ILE A 107 2.85 21.70 6.08
N TYR A 108 3.54 22.52 5.31
CA TYR A 108 3.61 22.45 3.86
C TYR A 108 4.13 21.09 3.38
N ALA A 109 5.23 20.58 3.96
CA ALA A 109 5.74 19.25 3.62
C ALA A 109 4.73 18.12 3.92
N LYS A 110 3.84 18.33 4.89
CA LYS A 110 2.75 17.39 5.22
C LYS A 110 1.52 17.53 4.30
N THR A 111 1.49 18.46 3.35
CA THR A 111 0.44 18.51 2.32
C THR A 111 0.67 17.51 1.19
N PHE A 112 1.90 17.06 0.98
CA PHE A 112 2.24 16.17 -0.13
C PHE A 112 1.86 14.73 0.16
N LEU A 113 1.16 14.12 -0.79
CA LEU A 113 0.86 12.68 -0.76
C LEU A 113 2.16 11.86 -0.75
N ARG A 114 2.12 10.72 -0.07
CA ARG A 114 3.19 9.73 -0.07
C ARG A 114 2.87 8.62 -1.04
N SER A 115 3.91 7.98 -1.55
CA SER A 115 3.74 6.83 -2.44
C SER A 115 4.91 5.88 -2.28
N GLY A 116 4.66 4.61 -2.54
CA GLY A 116 5.67 3.57 -2.65
C GLY A 116 5.36 2.66 -3.82
N PHE A 117 6.37 2.31 -4.59
CA PHE A 117 6.24 1.37 -5.69
C PHE A 117 7.39 0.39 -5.71
N MET A 118 7.09 -0.88 -5.89
CA MET A 118 8.08 -1.92 -6.11
C MET A 118 7.64 -2.85 -7.24
N ALA A 119 8.58 -3.15 -8.12
CA ALA A 119 8.43 -4.16 -9.17
C ALA A 119 9.52 -5.22 -9.00
N MET A 120 9.12 -6.48 -9.02
CA MET A 120 9.98 -7.62 -8.79
C MET A 120 9.80 -8.63 -9.91
N ASP A 121 10.90 -9.14 -10.44
CA ASP A 121 10.86 -10.29 -11.33
C ASP A 121 10.34 -11.49 -10.56
N SER A 122 9.22 -12.04 -11.04
CA SER A 122 8.49 -13.08 -10.32
C SER A 122 9.24 -14.41 -10.26
N GLU A 123 10.12 -14.68 -11.24
CA GLU A 123 10.87 -15.92 -11.35
C GLU A 123 12.18 -15.88 -10.55
N THR A 124 12.92 -14.76 -10.63
CA THR A 124 14.24 -14.63 -10.02
C THR A 124 14.23 -13.90 -8.68
N GLY A 125 13.15 -13.27 -8.32
CA GLY A 125 13.06 -12.42 -7.11
C GLY A 125 13.79 -11.07 -7.24
N GLU A 126 14.46 -10.79 -8.36
CA GLU A 126 15.22 -9.55 -8.53
C GLU A 126 14.33 -8.32 -8.53
N VAL A 127 14.65 -7.34 -7.71
CA VAL A 127 13.96 -6.05 -7.69
C VAL A 127 14.33 -5.26 -8.94
N ARG A 128 13.37 -4.99 -9.80
CA ARG A 128 13.56 -4.33 -11.10
C ARG A 128 13.26 -2.83 -11.05
N ALA A 129 12.42 -2.39 -10.11
CA ALA A 129 12.19 -1.00 -9.82
C ALA A 129 11.78 -0.84 -8.35
N TYR A 130 12.22 0.26 -7.75
CA TYR A 130 12.00 0.58 -6.35
C TYR A 130 11.88 2.10 -6.19
N VAL A 131 10.71 2.58 -5.78
CA VAL A 131 10.46 4.01 -5.57
C VAL A 131 9.87 4.18 -4.18
N GLY A 132 10.69 4.60 -3.22
CA GLY A 132 10.32 4.75 -1.81
C GLY A 132 9.54 6.01 -1.48
N GLY A 133 9.40 6.93 -2.43
CA GLY A 133 8.71 8.20 -2.25
C GLY A 133 8.87 9.11 -3.47
N PRO A 134 8.20 10.29 -3.47
CA PRO A 134 8.26 11.21 -4.61
C PRO A 134 9.63 11.88 -4.79
N ASP A 135 10.39 12.05 -3.72
CA ASP A 135 11.74 12.61 -3.73
C ASP A 135 12.50 12.20 -2.46
N PHE A 136 13.63 11.52 -2.61
CA PHE A 136 14.40 11.02 -1.47
C PHE A 136 15.07 12.14 -0.65
N LEU A 137 15.46 13.25 -1.28
CA LEU A 137 16.14 14.32 -0.56
C LEU A 137 15.21 15.04 0.41
N THR A 138 13.94 15.17 0.03
CA THR A 138 12.91 15.85 0.84
C THR A 138 12.16 14.87 1.75
N PHE A 139 11.82 13.68 1.24
CA PHE A 139 10.98 12.69 1.90
C PHE A 139 11.76 11.39 2.12
N LYS A 140 12.54 11.34 3.20
CA LYS A 140 13.45 10.23 3.50
C LYS A 140 12.76 8.98 4.03
N TYR A 141 11.50 9.10 4.49
CA TYR A 141 10.76 7.95 4.99
C TYR A 141 10.34 7.04 3.83
N ASP A 142 10.90 5.85 3.83
CA ASP A 142 10.70 4.87 2.75
C ASP A 142 9.33 4.19 2.86
N MET A 143 8.48 4.41 1.86
CA MET A 143 7.14 3.85 1.81
C MET A 143 7.09 2.41 1.32
N VAL A 144 8.19 1.83 0.85
CA VAL A 144 8.26 0.44 0.38
C VAL A 144 8.55 -0.53 1.53
N THR A 145 9.58 -0.26 2.33
CA THR A 145 10.02 -1.17 3.40
C THR A 145 9.63 -0.70 4.80
N GLN A 146 9.66 0.61 5.06
CA GLN A 146 9.34 1.17 6.38
C GLN A 146 7.86 1.53 6.52
N GLY A 147 7.26 2.03 5.43
CA GLY A 147 5.86 2.44 5.39
C GLY A 147 4.92 1.26 5.49
N ARG A 148 4.29 1.07 6.65
CA ARG A 148 3.20 0.11 6.81
C ARG A 148 1.88 0.83 6.78
N ARG A 149 0.99 0.39 5.90
CA ARG A 149 -0.34 0.96 5.71
C ARG A 149 -1.39 -0.12 5.65
N GLN A 150 -2.60 0.26 6.02
CA GLN A 150 -3.76 -0.62 5.95
C GLN A 150 -3.95 -1.10 4.51
N VAL A 151 -3.89 -2.42 4.29
CA VAL A 151 -3.89 -3.00 2.94
C VAL A 151 -5.28 -3.04 2.28
N GLY A 152 -6.34 -2.95 3.08
CA GLY A 152 -7.70 -3.00 2.57
C GLY A 152 -7.95 -4.23 1.68
N SER A 153 -8.70 -4.06 0.61
CA SER A 153 -9.10 -5.17 -0.26
C SER A 153 -7.97 -5.89 -1.00
N THR A 154 -6.71 -5.43 -0.92
CA THR A 154 -5.57 -6.20 -1.49
C THR A 154 -5.23 -7.44 -0.68
N ILE A 155 -5.76 -7.59 0.53
CA ILE A 155 -5.66 -8.82 1.34
C ILE A 155 -6.50 -9.98 0.77
N LYS A 156 -7.56 -9.69 0.02
CA LYS A 156 -8.56 -10.69 -0.42
C LYS A 156 -7.97 -11.85 -1.20
N PRO A 157 -7.06 -11.66 -2.19
CA PRO A 157 -6.45 -12.78 -2.91
C PRO A 157 -5.82 -13.82 -1.99
N TYR A 158 -5.24 -13.41 -0.86
CA TYR A 158 -4.62 -14.32 0.10
C TYR A 158 -5.68 -15.17 0.84
N LEU A 159 -6.79 -14.56 1.26
CA LEU A 159 -7.89 -15.33 1.87
C LEU A 159 -8.53 -16.28 0.86
N TYR A 160 -8.74 -15.81 -0.38
CA TYR A 160 -9.31 -16.64 -1.44
C TYR A 160 -8.38 -17.81 -1.80
N SER A 161 -7.05 -17.58 -1.81
CA SER A 161 -6.10 -18.68 -2.06
C SER A 161 -6.09 -19.72 -0.93
N MET A 162 -6.24 -19.27 0.31
CA MET A 162 -6.44 -20.18 1.44
C MET A 162 -7.72 -21.00 1.27
N ALA A 163 -8.83 -20.38 0.86
CA ALA A 163 -10.06 -21.11 0.56
C ALA A 163 -9.89 -22.12 -0.58
N MET A 164 -9.18 -21.75 -1.65
CA MET A 164 -8.88 -22.70 -2.76
C MET A 164 -8.04 -23.89 -2.28
N ASN A 165 -7.13 -23.68 -1.32
CA ASN A 165 -6.34 -24.74 -0.70
C ASN A 165 -7.19 -25.65 0.18
N GLU A 166 -8.23 -25.13 0.81
CA GLU A 166 -9.20 -25.89 1.62
C GLU A 166 -10.29 -26.59 0.79
N GLY A 167 -10.14 -26.60 -0.54
CA GLY A 167 -11.00 -27.35 -1.46
C GLY A 167 -12.13 -26.55 -2.11
N PHE A 168 -12.27 -25.26 -1.83
CA PHE A 168 -13.21 -24.41 -2.55
C PHE A 168 -12.79 -24.22 -4.01
N THR A 169 -13.76 -23.81 -4.84
CA THR A 169 -13.54 -23.49 -6.24
C THR A 169 -14.08 -22.09 -6.59
N PRO A 170 -13.57 -21.46 -7.65
CA PRO A 170 -14.12 -20.17 -8.10
C PRO A 170 -15.60 -20.23 -8.49
N CYS A 171 -16.11 -21.42 -8.83
CA CYS A 171 -17.50 -21.67 -9.29
C CYS A 171 -18.48 -21.93 -8.14
N ASP A 172 -17.98 -22.22 -6.93
CA ASP A 172 -18.85 -22.45 -5.78
C ASP A 172 -19.72 -21.24 -5.52
N GLN A 173 -21.00 -21.50 -5.25
CA GLN A 173 -22.01 -20.46 -5.14
C GLN A 173 -22.49 -20.32 -3.70
N LEU A 174 -22.83 -19.08 -3.34
CA LEU A 174 -23.44 -18.72 -2.08
C LEU A 174 -24.53 -17.68 -2.31
N LEU A 175 -25.51 -17.64 -1.39
CA LEU A 175 -26.52 -16.59 -1.38
C LEU A 175 -25.87 -15.26 -0.96
N HIS A 176 -26.01 -14.23 -1.79
CA HIS A 176 -25.43 -12.90 -1.56
C HIS A 176 -26.26 -12.12 -0.55
N VAL A 177 -26.05 -12.39 0.73
CA VAL A 177 -26.67 -11.69 1.86
C VAL A 177 -25.58 -11.24 2.85
N GLN A 178 -25.88 -10.22 3.65
CA GLN A 178 -24.93 -9.73 4.64
C GLN A 178 -24.65 -10.81 5.69
N PRO A 179 -23.41 -11.30 5.80
CA PRO A 179 -23.06 -12.29 6.82
C PRO A 179 -22.99 -11.64 8.20
N ALA A 180 -23.39 -12.39 9.22
CA ALA A 180 -23.23 -12.05 10.62
C ALA A 180 -22.29 -13.07 11.28
N LEU A 181 -21.08 -12.62 11.62
CA LEU A 181 -20.04 -13.47 12.19
C LEU A 181 -19.89 -13.17 13.68
N ARG A 182 -19.68 -14.20 14.48
CA ARG A 182 -19.52 -14.07 15.92
C ARG A 182 -18.03 -13.91 16.26
N ASN A 183 -17.69 -12.84 16.94
CA ASN A 183 -16.36 -12.65 17.53
C ASN A 183 -16.18 -13.54 18.79
N PRO A 184 -14.93 -13.79 19.23
CA PRO A 184 -14.66 -14.55 20.44
C PRO A 184 -15.25 -13.96 21.72
N ASP A 185 -15.44 -12.66 21.79
CA ASP A 185 -16.10 -11.96 22.91
C ASP A 185 -17.63 -12.08 22.90
N GLY A 186 -18.18 -12.81 21.92
CA GLY A 186 -19.63 -13.02 21.74
C GLY A 186 -20.34 -11.93 20.96
N SER A 187 -19.68 -10.81 20.62
CA SER A 187 -20.25 -9.76 19.78
C SER A 187 -20.45 -10.25 18.34
N ILE A 188 -21.39 -9.63 17.62
CA ILE A 188 -21.66 -9.95 16.22
C ILE A 188 -21.04 -8.86 15.34
N TRP A 189 -20.18 -9.30 14.40
CA TRP A 189 -19.63 -8.45 13.37
C TRP A 189 -20.36 -8.64 12.04
N THR A 190 -20.81 -7.54 11.45
CA THR A 190 -21.50 -7.50 10.16
C THR A 190 -20.77 -6.52 9.24
N PRO A 191 -20.12 -6.99 8.16
CA PRO A 191 -19.39 -6.11 7.24
C PRO A 191 -20.36 -5.26 6.41
N ARG A 192 -19.98 -4.01 6.13
CA ARG A 192 -20.63 -3.19 5.12
C ARG A 192 -20.11 -3.57 3.73
N ASN A 193 -21.00 -3.53 2.73
CA ASN A 193 -20.60 -3.68 1.33
C ASN A 193 -20.59 -2.32 0.62
N ALA A 194 -19.78 -2.20 -0.42
CA ALA A 194 -19.68 -0.97 -1.21
C ALA A 194 -20.84 -0.80 -2.21
N GLY A 195 -21.47 -1.91 -2.61
CA GLY A 195 -22.57 -1.92 -3.57
C GLY A 195 -23.77 -2.73 -3.09
N SER A 196 -24.89 -2.56 -3.76
CA SER A 196 -26.16 -3.26 -3.49
C SER A 196 -26.57 -4.21 -4.61
N SER A 197 -25.71 -4.45 -5.59
CA SER A 197 -26.01 -5.38 -6.70
C SER A 197 -26.07 -6.82 -6.24
N MET A 198 -26.91 -7.63 -6.85
CA MET A 198 -27.06 -9.07 -6.62
C MET A 198 -27.49 -9.47 -5.19
N ILE A 199 -28.01 -8.54 -4.39
CA ILE A 199 -28.51 -8.88 -3.03
C ILE A 199 -29.70 -9.85 -3.17
N GLY A 200 -29.62 -11.00 -2.45
CA GLY A 200 -30.61 -12.06 -2.49
C GLY A 200 -30.44 -13.05 -3.65
N GLU A 201 -29.46 -12.84 -4.52
CA GLU A 201 -29.14 -13.73 -5.63
C GLU A 201 -28.01 -14.70 -5.30
N MET A 202 -27.89 -15.77 -6.07
CA MET A 202 -26.74 -16.67 -5.99
C MET A 202 -25.55 -16.06 -6.74
N VAL A 203 -24.41 -15.96 -6.07
CA VAL A 203 -23.15 -15.47 -6.66
C VAL A 203 -22.03 -16.46 -6.47
N SER A 204 -21.08 -16.50 -7.39
CA SER A 204 -19.91 -17.37 -7.24
C SER A 204 -18.81 -16.70 -6.38
N ILE A 205 -17.94 -17.52 -5.82
CA ILE A 205 -16.73 -17.06 -5.12
C ILE A 205 -15.89 -16.19 -6.06
N GLY A 206 -15.69 -16.61 -7.32
CA GLY A 206 -14.98 -15.83 -8.33
C GLY A 206 -15.60 -14.47 -8.60
N TRP A 207 -16.94 -14.37 -8.62
CA TRP A 207 -17.65 -13.09 -8.72
C TRP A 207 -17.30 -12.17 -7.54
N GLY A 208 -17.22 -12.72 -6.34
CA GLY A 208 -16.89 -11.98 -5.13
C GLY A 208 -15.50 -11.32 -5.20
N LEU A 209 -14.47 -12.02 -5.69
CA LEU A 209 -13.13 -11.44 -5.87
C LEU A 209 -13.12 -10.39 -6.99
N LYS A 210 -13.75 -10.72 -8.14
CA LYS A 210 -13.87 -9.84 -9.31
C LYS A 210 -14.42 -8.46 -8.96
N HIS A 211 -15.48 -8.41 -8.16
CA HIS A 211 -16.16 -7.18 -7.75
C HIS A 211 -15.65 -6.63 -6.41
N SER A 212 -14.65 -7.31 -5.81
CA SER A 212 -14.11 -6.94 -4.49
C SER A 212 -15.20 -6.91 -3.40
N ASP A 213 -16.14 -7.85 -3.47
CA ASP A 213 -17.30 -7.92 -2.60
C ASP A 213 -16.90 -8.26 -1.16
N ASN A 214 -17.42 -7.51 -0.19
CA ASN A 214 -17.08 -7.71 1.22
C ASN A 214 -17.88 -8.84 1.86
N TRP A 215 -19.11 -9.08 1.40
CA TRP A 215 -19.96 -10.11 1.99
C TRP A 215 -19.49 -11.52 1.62
N VAL A 216 -19.15 -11.72 0.34
CA VAL A 216 -18.53 -13.00 -0.11
C VAL A 216 -17.23 -13.25 0.63
N THR A 217 -16.38 -12.20 0.78
CA THR A 217 -15.12 -12.30 1.50
C THR A 217 -15.32 -12.66 2.99
N ALA A 218 -16.26 -11.99 3.66
CA ALA A 218 -16.55 -12.27 5.06
C ALA A 218 -17.20 -13.63 5.24
N TRP A 219 -18.05 -14.07 4.29
CA TRP A 219 -18.59 -15.43 4.32
C TRP A 219 -17.46 -16.47 4.25
N LEU A 220 -16.49 -16.31 3.33
CA LEU A 220 -15.31 -17.18 3.26
C LEU A 220 -14.53 -17.17 4.58
N MET A 221 -14.31 -16.01 5.17
CA MET A 221 -13.64 -15.91 6.47
C MET A 221 -14.39 -16.70 7.54
N GLY A 222 -15.72 -16.65 7.56
CA GLY A 222 -16.55 -17.45 8.47
C GLY A 222 -16.42 -18.95 8.25
N GLN A 223 -16.22 -19.41 7.01
CA GLN A 223 -15.99 -20.84 6.71
C GLN A 223 -14.59 -21.31 7.17
N LEU A 224 -13.59 -20.43 7.11
CA LEU A 224 -12.19 -20.73 7.43
C LEU A 224 -11.82 -20.48 8.91
N SER A 225 -12.71 -19.86 9.69
CA SER A 225 -12.49 -19.48 11.09
C SER A 225 -13.52 -20.17 11.99
N SER A 226 -13.26 -21.41 12.39
CA SER A 226 -14.22 -22.24 13.13
C SER A 226 -14.54 -21.74 14.54
N ASP A 227 -13.66 -20.94 15.14
CA ASP A 227 -13.71 -20.46 16.53
C ASP A 227 -13.93 -18.95 16.65
N GLY A 228 -14.19 -18.26 15.53
CA GLY A 228 -14.30 -16.80 15.46
C GLY A 228 -12.96 -16.08 15.46
N TYR A 229 -11.84 -16.80 15.54
CA TYR A 229 -10.50 -16.27 15.43
C TYR A 229 -9.95 -16.43 14.00
N SER A 230 -9.16 -15.49 13.56
CA SER A 230 -8.49 -15.52 12.27
C SER A 230 -7.03 -15.98 12.36
N ASN A 231 -6.66 -16.73 13.40
CA ASN A 231 -5.28 -17.21 13.61
C ASN A 231 -4.76 -18.02 12.43
N SER A 232 -5.59 -18.89 11.84
CA SER A 232 -5.23 -19.67 10.65
C SER A 232 -4.86 -18.77 9.48
N PHE A 233 -5.61 -17.69 9.27
CA PHE A 233 -5.33 -16.72 8.21
C PHE A 233 -4.09 -15.86 8.51
N VAL A 234 -3.87 -15.47 9.78
CA VAL A 234 -2.62 -14.79 10.20
C VAL A 234 -1.41 -15.69 9.94
N ASN A 235 -1.46 -16.95 10.36
CA ASN A 235 -0.39 -17.93 10.12
C ASN A 235 -0.15 -18.15 8.62
N TYR A 236 -1.20 -18.18 7.83
CA TYR A 236 -1.10 -18.29 6.38
C TYR A 236 -0.41 -17.08 5.75
N LEU A 237 -0.74 -15.85 6.18
CA LEU A 237 -0.03 -14.65 5.73
C LEU A 237 1.45 -14.67 6.12
N HIS A 238 1.78 -15.14 7.32
CA HIS A 238 3.18 -15.31 7.74
C HIS A 238 3.91 -16.35 6.90
N SER A 239 3.28 -17.46 6.54
CA SER A 239 3.87 -18.46 5.62
C SER A 239 4.14 -17.88 4.23
N MET A 240 3.36 -16.90 3.79
CA MET A 240 3.59 -16.12 2.58
C MET A 240 4.66 -15.04 2.72
N GLY A 241 5.32 -14.94 3.88
CA GLY A 241 6.44 -14.04 4.12
C GLY A 241 6.06 -12.66 4.63
N VAL A 242 4.82 -12.45 5.05
CA VAL A 242 4.42 -11.24 5.80
C VAL A 242 5.00 -11.34 7.19
N THR A 243 5.80 -10.36 7.61
CA THR A 243 6.46 -10.31 8.92
C THR A 243 5.84 -9.28 9.85
N SER A 244 5.00 -8.40 9.30
CA SER A 244 4.23 -7.41 10.06
C SER A 244 3.37 -8.07 11.13
N THR A 245 3.27 -7.43 12.30
CA THR A 245 2.38 -7.90 13.37
C THR A 245 0.91 -7.72 12.95
N ILE A 246 0.16 -8.78 13.00
CA ILE A 246 -1.25 -8.82 12.58
C ILE A 246 -2.11 -9.30 13.75
N GLU A 247 -3.13 -8.53 14.09
CA GLU A 247 -4.12 -8.94 15.08
C GLU A 247 -5.15 -9.91 14.46
N PRO A 248 -5.43 -11.05 15.11
CA PRO A 248 -6.34 -12.07 14.59
C PRO A 248 -7.80 -11.66 14.81
N THR A 249 -8.34 -10.79 13.97
CA THR A 249 -9.73 -10.35 13.98
C THR A 249 -10.47 -10.80 12.73
N LEU A 250 -11.78 -10.97 12.80
CA LEU A 250 -12.59 -11.32 11.62
C LEU A 250 -12.51 -10.23 10.52
N ALA A 251 -12.36 -8.97 10.91
CA ALA A 251 -12.20 -7.85 9.99
C ALA A 251 -10.89 -7.90 9.18
N LEU A 252 -9.92 -8.76 9.57
CA LEU A 252 -8.69 -8.99 8.82
C LEU A 252 -8.96 -9.38 7.37
N CYS A 253 -10.03 -10.12 7.09
CA CYS A 253 -10.42 -10.50 5.73
C CYS A 253 -10.68 -9.29 4.80
N LEU A 254 -10.94 -8.11 5.36
CA LEU A 254 -11.12 -6.86 4.64
C LEU A 254 -9.87 -5.96 4.69
N GLY A 255 -8.76 -6.48 5.23
CA GLY A 255 -7.47 -5.80 5.28
C GLY A 255 -7.34 -4.76 6.38
N SER A 256 -7.85 -5.03 7.57
CA SER A 256 -7.68 -4.19 8.77
C SER A 256 -6.29 -4.34 9.41
N CYS A 257 -5.26 -4.63 8.63
CA CYS A 257 -3.88 -4.76 9.06
C CYS A 257 -2.95 -3.87 8.24
N ASP A 258 -1.84 -3.45 8.86
CA ASP A 258 -0.83 -2.61 8.24
C ASP A 258 0.34 -3.49 7.76
N ILE A 259 0.60 -3.50 6.45
CA ILE A 259 1.68 -4.29 5.81
C ILE A 259 2.48 -3.36 4.88
N SER A 260 3.75 -3.67 4.64
CA SER A 260 4.61 -2.91 3.72
C SER A 260 4.38 -3.30 2.25
N VAL A 261 4.78 -2.42 1.33
CA VAL A 261 4.75 -2.69 -0.12
C VAL A 261 5.64 -3.89 -0.47
N GLU A 262 6.83 -3.98 0.15
CA GLU A 262 7.77 -5.08 -0.05
C GLU A 262 7.17 -6.43 0.34
N GLU A 263 6.58 -6.53 1.55
CA GLU A 263 5.94 -7.76 2.01
C GLU A 263 4.79 -8.18 1.08
N MET A 264 3.98 -7.22 0.65
CA MET A 264 2.87 -7.48 -0.26
C MET A 264 3.34 -7.99 -1.63
N VAL A 265 4.37 -7.37 -2.22
CA VAL A 265 4.89 -7.79 -3.53
C VAL A 265 5.55 -9.17 -3.44
N GLY A 266 6.36 -9.41 -2.39
CA GLY A 266 7.00 -10.70 -2.18
C GLY A 266 6.00 -11.85 -2.04
N ALA A 267 4.97 -11.66 -1.20
CA ALA A 267 3.89 -12.62 -1.04
C ALA A 267 3.09 -12.84 -2.34
N PHE A 268 2.93 -11.79 -3.16
CA PHE A 268 2.12 -11.85 -4.39
C PHE A 268 2.77 -12.68 -5.51
N THR A 269 4.10 -12.88 -5.48
CA THR A 269 4.79 -13.78 -6.43
C THR A 269 4.30 -15.21 -6.36
N THR A 270 3.80 -15.64 -5.21
CA THR A 270 3.22 -16.98 -5.02
C THR A 270 2.18 -17.33 -6.08
N PHE A 271 1.36 -16.35 -6.49
CA PHE A 271 0.28 -16.59 -7.44
C PHE A 271 0.79 -16.72 -8.88
N SER A 272 1.78 -15.93 -9.29
CA SER A 272 2.37 -15.98 -10.63
C SER A 272 3.37 -17.12 -10.80
N GLN A 273 3.91 -17.66 -9.68
CA GLN A 273 4.93 -18.70 -9.66
C GLN A 273 4.42 -20.05 -9.11
N LYS A 274 3.19 -20.42 -9.47
CA LYS A 274 2.63 -21.75 -9.21
C LYS A 274 2.66 -22.17 -7.74
N GLY A 275 2.49 -21.23 -6.81
CA GLY A 275 2.55 -21.48 -5.38
C GLY A 275 3.92 -21.28 -4.74
N MET A 276 4.94 -20.95 -5.53
CA MET A 276 6.29 -20.68 -5.05
C MET A 276 6.49 -19.19 -4.78
N ARG A 277 6.81 -18.80 -3.55
CA ARG A 277 7.13 -17.43 -3.15
C ARG A 277 8.62 -17.15 -3.37
N GLN A 278 8.93 -16.01 -3.97
CA GLN A 278 10.29 -15.49 -4.10
C GLN A 278 10.56 -14.43 -3.03
N GLU A 279 11.74 -14.49 -2.39
CA GLU A 279 12.20 -13.38 -1.55
C GLU A 279 12.76 -12.25 -2.42
N PRO A 280 12.52 -10.97 -2.06
CA PRO A 280 13.11 -9.85 -2.80
C PRO A 280 14.64 -9.90 -2.82
N LEU A 281 15.24 -9.78 -4.00
CA LEU A 281 16.68 -9.78 -4.21
C LEU A 281 17.13 -8.41 -4.73
N TYR A 282 17.83 -7.66 -3.88
CA TYR A 282 18.31 -6.31 -4.19
C TYR A 282 19.72 -6.29 -4.77
N VAL A 283 20.55 -7.26 -4.40
CA VAL A 283 21.94 -7.36 -4.82
C VAL A 283 22.18 -8.74 -5.43
N THR A 284 22.48 -8.79 -6.71
CA THR A 284 22.74 -10.06 -7.41
C THR A 284 24.20 -10.47 -7.34
N LYS A 285 25.14 -9.51 -7.33
CA LYS A 285 26.58 -9.77 -7.22
C LYS A 285 27.36 -8.59 -6.65
N ILE A 286 28.47 -8.89 -6.03
CA ILE A 286 29.49 -7.91 -5.63
C ILE A 286 30.73 -8.19 -6.46
N VAL A 287 31.30 -7.15 -7.06
CA VAL A 287 32.54 -7.22 -7.81
C VAL A 287 33.61 -6.30 -7.21
N ASP A 288 34.87 -6.66 -7.31
CA ASP A 288 35.99 -5.81 -6.92
C ASP A 288 36.25 -4.70 -7.96
N LYS A 289 37.20 -3.82 -7.67
CA LYS A 289 37.61 -2.74 -8.59
C LYS A 289 38.20 -3.20 -9.91
N TYR A 290 38.58 -4.49 -10.04
CA TYR A 290 39.12 -5.09 -11.24
C TYR A 290 38.07 -5.87 -12.04
N GLY A 291 36.83 -5.95 -11.55
CA GLY A 291 35.75 -6.68 -12.20
C GLY A 291 35.62 -8.15 -11.78
N ASN A 292 36.46 -8.64 -10.87
CA ASN A 292 36.34 -10.01 -10.38
C ASN A 292 35.13 -10.14 -9.46
N VAL A 293 34.37 -11.21 -9.61
CA VAL A 293 33.20 -11.48 -8.77
C VAL A 293 33.66 -11.92 -7.38
N VAL A 294 33.31 -11.15 -6.36
CA VAL A 294 33.55 -11.43 -4.94
C VAL A 294 32.44 -12.31 -4.34
N ALA A 295 31.18 -12.03 -4.68
CA ALA A 295 30.04 -12.80 -4.23
C ALA A 295 28.91 -12.74 -5.25
N ASN A 296 28.14 -13.84 -5.33
CA ASN A 296 26.85 -13.92 -6.05
C ASN A 296 25.75 -14.23 -5.06
N PHE A 297 24.57 -13.70 -5.33
CA PHE A 297 23.36 -13.92 -4.53
C PHE A 297 22.22 -14.37 -5.42
N THR A 298 21.35 -15.21 -4.86
CA THR A 298 20.12 -15.68 -5.50
C THR A 298 18.97 -15.52 -4.50
N SER A 299 17.78 -15.30 -5.00
CA SER A 299 16.59 -15.29 -4.15
C SER A 299 16.36 -16.66 -3.50
N LYS A 300 15.82 -16.63 -2.29
CA LYS A 300 15.29 -17.85 -1.66
C LYS A 300 13.86 -18.07 -2.13
N VAL A 301 13.57 -19.33 -2.42
CA VAL A 301 12.28 -19.78 -2.91
C VAL A 301 11.62 -20.64 -1.85
N HIS A 302 10.34 -20.36 -1.58
CA HIS A 302 9.56 -21.08 -0.59
C HIS A 302 8.30 -21.65 -1.25
N GLU A 303 8.05 -22.94 -1.08
CA GLU A 303 6.76 -23.53 -1.43
C GLU A 303 5.73 -23.16 -0.36
N VAL A 304 4.66 -22.47 -0.77
CA VAL A 304 3.65 -21.92 0.15
C VAL A 304 2.27 -22.47 -0.14
N LEU A 305 1.96 -22.70 -1.42
CA LEU A 305 0.63 -23.03 -1.89
C LEU A 305 0.72 -24.11 -2.98
N PRO A 306 -0.17 -25.11 -2.99
CA PRO A 306 -0.29 -26.05 -4.11
C PRO A 306 -0.55 -25.32 -5.44
N GLU A 307 0.00 -25.85 -6.53
CA GLU A 307 -0.10 -25.22 -7.87
C GLU A 307 -1.56 -25.02 -8.31
N ASP A 308 -2.46 -25.96 -8.00
CA ASP A 308 -3.88 -25.86 -8.37
C ASP A 308 -4.59 -24.72 -7.64
N ALA A 309 -4.33 -24.51 -6.35
CA ALA A 309 -4.88 -23.41 -5.56
C ALA A 309 -4.32 -22.05 -6.02
N ALA A 310 -3.02 -22.00 -6.34
CA ALA A 310 -2.40 -20.82 -6.93
C ALA A 310 -3.05 -20.48 -8.28
N TYR A 311 -3.26 -21.47 -9.15
CA TYR A 311 -3.88 -21.27 -10.46
C TYR A 311 -5.34 -20.80 -10.36
N LYS A 312 -6.16 -21.40 -9.48
CA LYS A 312 -7.54 -20.97 -9.24
C LYS A 312 -7.60 -19.51 -8.80
N THR A 313 -6.66 -19.10 -7.92
CA THR A 313 -6.57 -17.71 -7.43
C THR A 313 -6.10 -16.76 -8.53
N LEU A 314 -5.09 -17.15 -9.30
CA LEU A 314 -4.62 -16.42 -10.48
C LEU A 314 -5.76 -16.20 -11.49
N TYR A 315 -6.53 -17.23 -11.78
CA TYR A 315 -7.69 -17.13 -12.68
C TYR A 315 -8.68 -16.06 -12.20
N MET A 316 -9.05 -16.08 -10.92
CA MET A 316 -9.95 -15.05 -10.35
C MET A 316 -9.37 -13.64 -10.44
N MET A 317 -8.05 -13.48 -10.22
CA MET A 317 -7.40 -12.17 -10.32
C MET A 317 -7.30 -11.65 -11.76
N ARG A 318 -7.22 -12.53 -12.76
CA ARG A 318 -7.35 -12.13 -14.18
C ARG A 318 -8.74 -11.56 -14.45
N GLU A 319 -9.78 -12.14 -13.86
CA GLU A 319 -11.15 -11.65 -14.01
C GLU A 319 -11.34 -10.25 -13.36
N VAL A 320 -10.60 -9.92 -12.29
CA VAL A 320 -10.57 -8.55 -11.76
C VAL A 320 -10.11 -7.55 -12.81
N MET A 321 -9.14 -7.94 -13.66
CA MET A 321 -8.61 -7.07 -14.72
C MET A 321 -9.49 -7.07 -15.98
N ASN A 322 -10.17 -8.18 -16.28
CA ASN A 322 -10.95 -8.34 -17.51
C ASN A 322 -12.38 -7.75 -17.45
N GLY A 323 -12.87 -7.36 -16.30
CA GLY A 323 -14.21 -6.78 -16.17
C GLY A 323 -14.60 -6.49 -14.72
N GLY A 324 -13.63 -6.55 -13.81
CA GLY A 324 -13.79 -6.22 -12.40
C GLY A 324 -13.25 -4.83 -12.05
N THR A 325 -12.84 -4.67 -10.79
CA THR A 325 -12.38 -3.38 -10.25
C THR A 325 -11.07 -2.88 -10.86
N GLY A 326 -10.28 -3.75 -11.50
CA GLY A 326 -9.03 -3.42 -12.20
C GLY A 326 -9.19 -3.15 -13.71
N SER A 327 -10.39 -3.24 -14.24
CA SER A 327 -10.65 -3.18 -15.69
C SER A 327 -10.23 -1.86 -16.38
N ARG A 328 -10.03 -0.80 -15.59
CA ARG A 328 -9.51 0.50 -16.05
C ARG A 328 -8.18 0.36 -16.82
N MET A 329 -7.34 -0.62 -16.47
CA MET A 329 -6.09 -0.91 -17.17
C MET A 329 -6.34 -1.28 -18.64
N ARG A 330 -7.40 -2.04 -18.91
CA ARG A 330 -7.82 -2.44 -20.26
C ARG A 330 -8.45 -1.25 -21.01
N PHE A 331 -9.53 -0.69 -20.45
CA PHE A 331 -10.40 0.24 -21.17
C PHE A 331 -9.83 1.66 -21.25
N ARG A 332 -9.14 2.14 -20.22
CA ARG A 332 -8.62 3.50 -20.23
C ARG A 332 -7.19 3.61 -20.73
N TYR A 333 -6.36 2.62 -20.40
CA TYR A 333 -4.93 2.67 -20.72
C TYR A 333 -4.54 1.74 -21.89
N GLY A 334 -5.48 0.95 -22.41
CA GLY A 334 -5.26 0.06 -23.58
C GLY A 334 -4.20 -1.01 -23.34
N ILE A 335 -3.96 -1.40 -22.08
CA ILE A 335 -2.94 -2.41 -21.76
C ILE A 335 -3.55 -3.80 -21.96
N ASP A 336 -3.11 -4.50 -23.00
CA ASP A 336 -3.66 -5.79 -23.42
C ASP A 336 -2.81 -7.01 -23.01
N ALA A 337 -1.82 -6.76 -22.14
CA ALA A 337 -0.95 -7.81 -21.61
C ALA A 337 -1.72 -8.84 -20.78
N ASP A 338 -1.23 -10.09 -20.76
CA ASP A 338 -1.73 -11.09 -19.82
C ASP A 338 -1.36 -10.69 -18.39
N MET A 339 -2.37 -10.33 -17.60
CA MET A 339 -2.18 -9.81 -16.25
C MET A 339 -3.33 -10.20 -15.33
N GLY A 340 -3.00 -10.33 -14.06
CA GLY A 340 -3.94 -10.40 -12.96
C GLY A 340 -3.62 -9.34 -11.91
N GLY A 341 -4.58 -9.02 -11.08
CA GLY A 341 -4.33 -7.99 -10.06
C GLY A 341 -5.47 -7.80 -9.08
N LYS A 342 -5.24 -6.87 -8.15
CA LYS A 342 -6.24 -6.49 -7.15
C LYS A 342 -6.07 -5.02 -6.76
N THR A 343 -7.18 -4.30 -6.75
CA THR A 343 -7.28 -2.94 -6.21
C THR A 343 -7.58 -2.97 -4.71
N GLY A 344 -7.04 -2.04 -3.96
CA GLY A 344 -7.33 -1.82 -2.56
C GLY A 344 -7.63 -0.35 -2.30
N THR A 345 -8.63 -0.10 -1.48
CA THR A 345 -8.95 1.22 -0.96
C THR A 345 -9.29 1.04 0.50
N THR A 346 -8.70 1.86 1.35
CA THR A 346 -8.96 1.82 2.79
C THR A 346 -10.10 2.73 3.18
N GLN A 347 -10.52 2.64 4.44
CA GLN A 347 -11.56 3.51 4.98
C GLN A 347 -11.13 4.99 4.84
N ASN A 348 -12.10 5.85 4.55
CA ASN A 348 -11.90 7.28 4.31
C ASN A 348 -10.98 7.60 3.11
N HIS A 349 -10.73 6.64 2.22
CA HIS A 349 -9.84 6.80 1.05
C HIS A 349 -8.43 7.29 1.42
N SER A 350 -7.93 6.93 2.61
CA SER A 350 -6.61 7.35 3.07
C SER A 350 -5.49 6.70 2.26
N ASP A 351 -5.69 5.44 1.85
CA ASP A 351 -4.71 4.66 1.10
C ASP A 351 -5.36 4.06 -0.14
N GLY A 352 -4.64 4.14 -1.25
CA GLY A 352 -4.97 3.50 -2.51
C GLY A 352 -3.89 2.50 -2.89
N TRP A 353 -4.26 1.23 -3.01
CA TRP A 353 -3.37 0.14 -3.37
C TRP A 353 -3.69 -0.43 -4.74
N PHE A 354 -2.67 -0.81 -5.47
CA PHE A 354 -2.81 -1.60 -6.67
C PHE A 354 -1.73 -2.68 -6.73
N MET A 355 -2.15 -3.93 -6.68
CA MET A 355 -1.32 -5.10 -6.89
C MET A 355 -1.55 -5.61 -8.31
N CYS A 356 -0.49 -5.88 -9.05
CA CYS A 356 -0.58 -6.43 -10.39
C CYS A 356 0.56 -7.42 -10.64
N PHE A 357 0.28 -8.45 -11.40
CA PHE A 357 1.32 -9.33 -11.93
C PHE A 357 1.08 -9.62 -13.41
N THR A 358 2.17 -9.83 -14.11
CA THR A 358 2.25 -10.47 -15.43
C THR A 358 3.00 -11.79 -15.25
N PRO A 359 3.17 -12.63 -16.29
CA PRO A 359 3.94 -13.87 -16.14
C PRO A 359 5.36 -13.70 -15.58
N LYS A 360 5.98 -12.51 -15.78
CA LYS A 360 7.37 -12.26 -15.38
C LYS A 360 7.55 -11.19 -14.31
N LEU A 361 6.54 -10.40 -14.01
CA LEU A 361 6.68 -9.24 -13.13
C LEU A 361 5.54 -9.18 -12.14
N SER A 362 5.86 -9.04 -10.87
CA SER A 362 4.92 -8.70 -9.79
C SER A 362 5.17 -7.28 -9.31
N THR A 363 4.10 -6.49 -9.14
CA THR A 363 4.20 -5.08 -8.77
C THR A 363 3.21 -4.74 -7.67
N CYS A 364 3.61 -3.79 -6.84
CA CYS A 364 2.74 -3.17 -5.85
C CYS A 364 2.93 -1.65 -5.87
N LEU A 365 1.81 -0.95 -5.91
CA LEU A 365 1.75 0.51 -5.84
C LEU A 365 0.89 0.91 -4.66
N LEU A 366 1.40 1.85 -3.87
CA LEU A 366 0.71 2.51 -2.78
C LEU A 366 0.72 4.02 -2.99
N TYR A 367 -0.46 4.64 -2.93
CA TYR A 367 -0.60 6.06 -2.67
C TYR A 367 -1.30 6.25 -1.31
N THR A 368 -0.79 7.17 -0.49
CA THR A 368 -1.32 7.38 0.85
C THR A 368 -1.32 8.85 1.25
N SER A 369 -2.30 9.22 2.06
CA SER A 369 -2.31 10.52 2.72
C SER A 369 -1.17 10.60 3.74
N PRO A 370 -0.55 11.79 3.93
CA PRO A 370 0.47 11.96 4.94
C PRO A 370 0.00 11.56 6.33
N SER A 371 0.83 10.83 7.04
CA SER A 371 0.55 10.35 8.40
C SER A 371 1.55 10.93 9.39
N PRO A 372 1.17 11.11 10.65
CA PRO A 372 2.13 11.43 11.72
C PRO A 372 3.25 10.40 11.88
N ARG A 373 3.09 9.20 11.32
CA ARG A 373 4.11 8.13 11.35
C ARG A 373 5.20 8.31 10.28
N ASP A 374 5.01 9.23 9.31
CA ASP A 374 5.91 9.44 8.17
C ASP A 374 6.98 10.52 8.43
N SER A 375 7.33 10.76 9.68
CA SER A 375 8.29 11.79 10.10
C SER A 375 9.51 11.22 10.77
#